data_358b9dfef9e7b55bce1990b57159aa96
#
_entry.id   358b9dfef9e7b55bce1990b57159aa96
#
_cell.length_a   1.000
_cell.length_b   1.000
_cell.length_c   1.000
_cell.angle_alpha   90.00
_cell.angle_beta   90.00
_cell.angle_gamma   90.00
#
_symmetry.space_group_name_H-M   'P 1'
#
loop_
_entity.id
_entity.type
_entity.pdbx_description
1 polymer ?
#
loop_
_entity_poly.entity_id
_entity_poly.type
_entity_poly.pdbx_seq_one_letter_code
_entity_poly.pdbx_strand_id
1 'polypeptide(L)'
;MDNHVVIMAGGIGSRFWPMSTPECPKQFIDVMGCGRSLIQLTADRFDGVCPKENMWVVTSEKYIDIVREQLPEIPESNILAEPCARNTAPCIAFACWKIKKKHPNANIVVTPSDALVIDTGEFRRVMEKALRFTDDGSAIVTIGIRPTRPETGYGYIAAADQLQTDKEIYTCLLYTSDAADDMQCV
;
A
#
# COMPACT_ATOMS: atom_id res chain seq x y z
N MET A 1 -8.07 -17.49 6.26
CA MET A 1 -7.63 -16.10 6.56
C MET A 1 -8.51 -15.15 5.78
N ASP A 2 -9.06 -14.14 6.42
CA ASP A 2 -9.87 -13.09 5.79
C ASP A 2 -8.93 -11.91 5.42
N ASN A 3 -8.15 -12.10 4.36
CA ASN A 3 -7.14 -11.14 3.93
C ASN A 3 -7.75 -10.07 3.04
N HIS A 4 -7.46 -8.82 3.34
CA HIS A 4 -7.85 -7.65 2.57
C HIS A 4 -6.64 -6.80 2.18
N VAL A 5 -6.67 -6.20 1.01
CA VAL A 5 -5.64 -5.27 0.53
C VAL A 5 -6.23 -3.89 0.34
N VAL A 6 -5.60 -2.88 0.91
CA VAL A 6 -5.93 -1.47 0.73
C VAL A 6 -4.86 -0.80 -0.11
N ILE A 7 -5.21 -0.34 -1.29
CA ILE A 7 -4.34 0.42 -2.20
C ILE A 7 -4.60 1.90 -1.98
N MET A 8 -3.60 2.64 -1.50
CA MET A 8 -3.68 4.09 -1.32
C MET A 8 -3.34 4.80 -2.63
N ALA A 9 -4.30 5.50 -3.22
CA ALA A 9 -4.18 6.14 -4.53
C ALA A 9 -4.62 7.63 -4.53
N GLY A 10 -4.45 8.32 -3.39
CA GLY A 10 -4.86 9.73 -3.22
C GLY A 10 -3.78 10.76 -3.61
N GLY A 11 -2.56 10.35 -3.90
CA GLY A 11 -1.45 11.25 -4.21
C GLY A 11 -1.56 11.93 -5.57
N ILE A 12 -1.16 13.20 -5.66
CA ILE A 12 -1.17 13.99 -6.91
C ILE A 12 0.09 13.81 -7.77
N GLY A 13 1.13 13.15 -7.24
CA GLY A 13 2.33 12.77 -8.01
C GLY A 13 3.16 13.94 -8.54
N SER A 14 3.19 15.10 -7.87
CA SER A 14 3.83 16.34 -8.35
C SER A 14 5.32 16.20 -8.71
N ARG A 15 6.03 15.28 -8.06
CA ARG A 15 7.47 15.00 -8.32
C ARG A 15 7.72 14.35 -9.70
N PHE A 16 6.68 13.89 -10.38
CA PHE A 16 6.77 13.19 -11.68
C PHE A 16 6.39 14.07 -12.87
N TRP A 17 6.21 15.38 -12.61
CA TRP A 17 5.97 16.33 -13.68
C TRP A 17 7.14 16.33 -14.70
N PRO A 18 6.92 16.43 -16.03
CA PRO A 18 5.66 16.70 -16.70
C PRO A 18 4.80 15.46 -17.05
N MET A 19 5.23 14.25 -16.72
CA MET A 19 4.47 13.04 -17.03
C MET A 19 3.19 12.91 -16.21
N SER A 20 3.22 13.33 -14.94
CA SER A 20 2.03 13.39 -14.09
C SER A 20 1.42 14.79 -14.05
N THR A 21 0.10 14.86 -14.08
CA THR A 21 -0.68 16.09 -13.94
C THR A 21 -1.72 15.93 -12.85
N PRO A 22 -2.35 17.02 -12.36
CA PRO A 22 -3.47 16.92 -11.41
C PRO A 22 -4.68 16.14 -11.93
N GLU A 23 -4.82 16.01 -13.25
CA GLU A 23 -5.87 15.24 -13.92
C GLU A 23 -5.50 13.76 -14.08
N CYS A 24 -4.20 13.48 -14.23
CA CYS A 24 -3.68 12.13 -14.38
C CYS A 24 -2.41 11.95 -13.52
N PRO A 25 -2.56 11.67 -12.22
CA PRO A 25 -1.44 11.36 -11.34
C PRO A 25 -0.66 10.11 -11.75
N LYS A 26 0.60 10.02 -11.31
CA LYS A 26 1.55 8.99 -11.75
C LYS A 26 1.05 7.56 -11.59
N GLN A 27 0.24 7.27 -10.58
CA GLN A 27 -0.28 5.93 -10.32
C GLN A 27 -1.20 5.42 -11.43
N PHE A 28 -1.78 6.30 -12.23
CA PHE A 28 -2.67 5.97 -13.34
C PHE A 28 -1.96 5.93 -14.70
N ILE A 29 -0.64 6.14 -14.72
CA ILE A 29 0.16 6.19 -15.93
C ILE A 29 0.90 4.85 -16.12
N ASP A 30 0.99 4.38 -17.36
CA ASP A 30 1.90 3.31 -17.77
C ASP A 30 3.33 3.85 -17.90
N VAL A 31 4.02 3.88 -16.77
CA VAL A 31 5.40 4.39 -16.70
C VAL A 31 6.41 3.43 -17.33
N MET A 32 6.07 2.14 -17.36
CA MET A 32 6.95 1.08 -17.85
C MET A 32 6.77 0.77 -19.34
N GLY A 33 5.74 1.32 -19.99
CA GLY A 33 5.42 1.01 -21.39
C GLY A 33 4.99 -0.44 -21.61
N CYS A 34 4.42 -1.08 -20.59
CA CYS A 34 4.01 -2.49 -20.64
C CYS A 34 2.48 -2.66 -20.81
N GLY A 35 1.76 -1.59 -21.09
CA GLY A 35 0.30 -1.61 -21.24
C GLY A 35 -0.46 -1.63 -19.90
N ARG A 36 0.24 -1.43 -18.77
CA ARG A 36 -0.36 -1.44 -17.41
C ARG A 36 0.11 -0.21 -16.63
N SER A 37 -0.82 0.49 -16.00
CA SER A 37 -0.50 1.58 -15.08
C SER A 37 0.07 1.08 -13.75
N LEU A 38 0.70 1.96 -12.96
CA LEU A 38 1.29 1.56 -11.67
C LEU A 38 0.24 1.00 -10.69
N ILE A 39 -0.99 1.53 -10.68
CA ILE A 39 -2.05 1.01 -9.82
C ILE A 39 -2.50 -0.39 -10.27
N GLN A 40 -2.56 -0.64 -11.58
CA GLN A 40 -2.85 -1.96 -12.12
C GLN A 40 -1.75 -2.97 -11.77
N LEU A 41 -0.48 -2.62 -11.95
CA LEU A 41 0.66 -3.44 -11.54
C LEU A 41 0.65 -3.70 -10.02
N THR A 42 0.18 -2.70 -9.25
CA THR A 42 -0.01 -2.87 -7.80
C THR A 42 -1.09 -3.90 -7.47
N ALA A 43 -2.23 -3.86 -8.14
CA ALA A 43 -3.29 -4.84 -7.93
C ALA A 43 -2.89 -6.26 -8.40
N ASP A 44 -2.19 -6.36 -9.53
CA ASP A 44 -1.76 -7.63 -10.13
C ASP A 44 -0.75 -8.38 -9.25
N ARG A 45 0.13 -7.68 -8.54
CA ARG A 45 1.14 -8.34 -7.68
C ARG A 45 0.54 -9.10 -6.49
N PHE A 46 -0.70 -8.78 -6.12
CA PHE A 46 -1.45 -9.49 -5.07
C PHE A 46 -2.26 -10.68 -5.59
N ASP A 47 -2.18 -11.01 -6.87
CA ASP A 47 -2.84 -12.20 -7.41
C ASP A 47 -2.33 -13.46 -6.71
N GLY A 48 -3.26 -14.27 -6.21
CA GLY A 48 -2.97 -15.44 -5.39
C GLY A 48 -2.80 -15.16 -3.89
N VAL A 49 -2.60 -13.89 -3.48
CA VAL A 49 -2.49 -13.48 -2.07
C VAL A 49 -3.84 -13.01 -1.52
N CYS A 50 -4.57 -12.23 -2.32
CA CYS A 50 -5.86 -11.66 -1.96
C CYS A 50 -6.80 -11.65 -3.16
N PRO A 51 -8.04 -12.14 -3.04
CA PRO A 51 -8.99 -12.10 -4.12
C PRO A 51 -9.43 -10.65 -4.42
N LYS A 52 -9.82 -10.37 -5.67
CA LYS A 52 -10.16 -9.02 -6.12
C LYS A 52 -11.34 -8.40 -5.34
N GLU A 53 -12.29 -9.21 -4.92
CA GLU A 53 -13.42 -8.81 -4.07
C GLU A 53 -13.02 -8.30 -2.68
N ASN A 54 -11.83 -8.65 -2.20
CA ASN A 54 -11.25 -8.18 -0.94
C ASN A 54 -10.21 -7.08 -1.14
N MET A 55 -10.03 -6.60 -2.37
CA MET A 55 -9.21 -5.42 -2.64
C MET A 55 -10.03 -4.14 -2.48
N TRP A 56 -9.39 -3.13 -1.92
CA TRP A 56 -9.96 -1.81 -1.65
C TRP A 56 -9.04 -0.74 -2.22
N VAL A 57 -9.62 0.32 -2.76
CA VAL A 57 -8.85 1.48 -3.21
C VAL A 57 -9.33 2.71 -2.46
N VAL A 58 -8.41 3.45 -1.86
CA VAL A 58 -8.71 4.74 -1.25
C VAL A 58 -8.12 5.84 -2.12
N THR A 59 -8.97 6.74 -2.59
CA THR A 59 -8.58 7.78 -3.53
C THR A 59 -9.36 9.08 -3.31
N SER A 60 -8.98 10.15 -3.99
CA SER A 60 -9.79 11.37 -4.04
C SER A 60 -11.04 11.17 -4.92
N GLU A 61 -12.11 11.87 -4.60
CA GLU A 61 -13.34 11.87 -5.40
C GLU A 61 -13.08 12.10 -6.90
N LYS A 62 -12.09 12.94 -7.23
CA LYS A 62 -11.69 13.23 -8.61
C LYS A 62 -11.23 12.02 -9.42
N TYR A 63 -10.72 10.98 -8.75
CA TYR A 63 -10.07 9.86 -9.41
C TYR A 63 -10.88 8.57 -9.37
N ILE A 64 -12.13 8.63 -8.85
CA ILE A 64 -12.99 7.44 -8.75
C ILE A 64 -13.21 6.81 -10.14
N ASP A 65 -13.53 7.64 -11.15
CA ASP A 65 -13.86 7.14 -12.48
C ASP A 65 -12.65 6.48 -13.16
N ILE A 66 -11.46 7.05 -13.03
CA ILE A 66 -10.24 6.43 -13.56
C ILE A 66 -9.88 5.14 -12.81
N VAL A 67 -10.15 5.06 -11.50
CA VAL A 67 -9.97 3.80 -10.75
C VAL A 67 -10.95 2.73 -11.24
N ARG A 68 -12.22 3.06 -11.47
CA ARG A 68 -13.22 2.14 -12.04
C ARG A 68 -12.83 1.62 -13.41
N GLU A 69 -12.31 2.51 -14.27
CA GLU A 69 -11.84 2.15 -15.61
C GLU A 69 -10.63 1.22 -15.56
N GLN A 70 -9.67 1.51 -14.70
CA GLN A 70 -8.41 0.77 -14.66
C GLN A 70 -8.47 -0.51 -13.83
N LEU A 71 -9.36 -0.61 -12.85
CA LEU A 71 -9.52 -1.76 -11.96
C LEU A 71 -10.98 -2.25 -11.92
N PRO A 72 -11.54 -2.65 -13.07
CA PRO A 72 -12.95 -3.04 -13.19
C PRO A 72 -13.31 -4.30 -12.38
N GLU A 73 -12.30 -5.10 -11.97
CA GLU A 73 -12.50 -6.31 -11.17
C GLU A 73 -12.72 -6.00 -9.68
N ILE A 74 -12.37 -4.80 -9.22
CA ILE A 74 -12.58 -4.39 -7.82
C ILE A 74 -14.03 -3.93 -7.67
N PRO A 75 -14.78 -4.45 -6.68
CA PRO A 75 -16.15 -4.02 -6.45
C PRO A 75 -16.26 -2.51 -6.21
N GLU A 76 -17.25 -1.87 -6.81
CA GLU A 76 -17.46 -0.42 -6.67
C GLU A 76 -17.61 0.00 -5.20
N SER A 77 -18.23 -0.83 -4.37
CA SER A 77 -18.36 -0.60 -2.91
C SER A 77 -17.04 -0.54 -2.16
N ASN A 78 -15.96 -0.99 -2.78
CA ASN A 78 -14.61 -1.04 -2.22
C ASN A 78 -13.72 0.12 -2.74
N ILE A 79 -14.23 0.93 -3.64
CA ILE A 79 -13.58 2.18 -4.06
C ILE A 79 -14.04 3.28 -3.11
N LEU A 80 -13.16 3.72 -2.24
CA LEU A 80 -13.44 4.67 -1.16
C LEU A 80 -12.94 6.06 -1.53
N ALA A 81 -13.87 7.03 -1.63
CA ALA A 81 -13.51 8.44 -1.75
C ALA A 81 -13.14 9.01 -0.39
N GLU A 82 -11.95 9.57 -0.26
CA GLU A 82 -11.60 10.37 0.92
C GLU A 82 -12.34 11.73 0.85
N PRO A 83 -13.02 12.12 1.91
CA PRO A 83 -13.71 13.42 1.95
C PRO A 83 -12.73 14.60 1.93
N CYS A 84 -11.51 14.41 2.41
CA CYS A 84 -10.39 15.36 2.30
C CYS A 84 -9.06 14.62 2.49
N ALA A 85 -8.04 15.03 1.74
CA ALA A 85 -6.69 14.49 1.87
C ALA A 85 -6.08 14.90 3.22
N ARG A 86 -5.76 13.93 4.07
CA ARG A 86 -5.20 14.12 5.41
C ARG A 86 -4.00 13.19 5.67
N ASN A 87 -3.23 12.92 4.62
CA ASN A 87 -2.06 12.03 4.66
C ASN A 87 -2.38 10.56 4.97
N THR A 88 -1.36 9.77 5.23
CA THR A 88 -1.41 8.31 5.27
C THR A 88 -2.23 7.77 6.43
N ALA A 89 -2.02 8.25 7.66
CA ALA A 89 -2.66 7.66 8.85
C ALA A 89 -4.20 7.76 8.84
N PRO A 90 -4.82 8.93 8.55
CA PRO A 90 -6.28 9.01 8.39
C PRO A 90 -6.82 8.18 7.22
N CYS A 91 -6.10 8.10 6.10
CA CYS A 91 -6.45 7.25 4.97
C CYS A 91 -6.55 5.78 5.38
N ILE A 92 -5.52 5.27 6.07
CA ILE A 92 -5.50 3.89 6.61
C ILE A 92 -6.65 3.68 7.60
N ALA A 93 -6.83 4.59 8.56
CA ALA A 93 -7.88 4.48 9.57
C ALA A 93 -9.28 4.45 8.94
N PHE A 94 -9.51 5.28 7.91
CA PHE A 94 -10.77 5.32 7.17
C PHE A 94 -11.06 3.98 6.47
N ALA A 95 -10.08 3.43 5.74
CA ALA A 95 -10.22 2.14 5.08
C ALA A 95 -10.45 1.00 6.09
N CYS A 96 -9.60 0.90 7.12
CA CYS A 96 -9.72 -0.12 8.16
C CYS A 96 -11.07 -0.08 8.86
N TRP A 97 -11.60 1.11 9.14
CA TRP A 97 -12.92 1.26 9.73
C TRP A 97 -14.05 0.75 8.82
N LYS A 98 -13.96 1.03 7.52
CA LYS A 98 -14.92 0.54 6.53
C LYS A 98 -14.88 -0.97 6.39
N ILE A 99 -13.68 -1.55 6.33
CA ILE A 99 -13.47 -3.00 6.25
C ILE A 99 -13.99 -3.67 7.52
N LYS A 100 -13.58 -3.19 8.70
CA LYS A 100 -13.97 -3.77 9.99
C LYS A 100 -15.47 -3.88 10.20
N LYS A 101 -16.26 -2.97 9.64
CA LYS A 101 -17.74 -3.03 9.73
C LYS A 101 -18.32 -4.25 9.03
N LYS A 102 -17.70 -4.73 7.98
CA LYS A 102 -18.15 -5.90 7.18
C LYS A 102 -17.38 -7.17 7.55
N HIS A 103 -16.12 -7.00 7.90
CA HIS A 103 -15.14 -8.06 8.15
C HIS A 103 -14.40 -7.77 9.47
N PRO A 104 -15.01 -8.11 10.62
CA PRO A 104 -14.45 -7.75 11.94
C PRO A 104 -13.09 -8.39 12.25
N ASN A 105 -12.79 -9.52 11.61
CA ASN A 105 -11.55 -10.28 11.79
C ASN A 105 -10.62 -10.16 10.58
N ALA A 106 -10.80 -9.14 9.73
CA ALA A 106 -9.98 -8.94 8.55
C ALA A 106 -8.51 -8.72 8.92
N ASN A 107 -7.62 -9.43 8.21
CA ASN A 107 -6.19 -9.17 8.20
C ASN A 107 -5.89 -8.22 7.03
N ILE A 108 -5.37 -7.03 7.31
CA ILE A 108 -5.35 -5.94 6.34
C ILE A 108 -3.91 -5.60 5.94
N VAL A 109 -3.64 -5.66 4.64
CA VAL A 109 -2.42 -5.13 4.03
C VAL A 109 -2.71 -3.73 3.50
N VAL A 110 -1.84 -2.78 3.81
CA VAL A 110 -1.89 -1.43 3.24
C VAL A 110 -0.68 -1.22 2.34
N THR A 111 -0.91 -0.75 1.12
CA THR A 111 0.15 -0.54 0.13
C THR A 111 -0.05 0.77 -0.63
N PRO A 112 1.03 1.49 -0.97
CA PRO A 112 0.96 2.59 -1.93
C PRO A 112 0.69 2.05 -3.34
N SER A 113 0.09 2.87 -4.19
CA SER A 113 -0.28 2.55 -5.58
C SER A 113 0.84 2.77 -6.60
N ASP A 114 1.99 3.28 -6.18
CA ASP A 114 3.01 3.84 -7.08
C ASP A 114 4.39 3.18 -6.96
N ALA A 115 4.49 2.11 -6.20
CA ALA A 115 5.71 1.34 -6.03
C ALA A 115 5.84 0.25 -7.09
N LEU A 116 6.96 0.23 -7.81
CA LEU A 116 7.29 -0.84 -8.73
C LEU A 116 7.97 -1.99 -7.97
N VAL A 117 7.43 -3.20 -8.13
CA VAL A 117 8.01 -4.45 -7.60
C VAL A 117 8.36 -5.34 -8.78
N ILE A 118 9.65 -5.62 -8.96
CA ILE A 118 10.15 -6.41 -10.09
C ILE A 118 9.99 -7.90 -9.81
N ASP A 119 10.43 -8.36 -8.64
CA ASP A 119 10.29 -9.76 -8.22
C ASP A 119 8.95 -9.96 -7.50
N THR A 120 7.92 -10.22 -8.28
CA THR A 120 6.58 -10.47 -7.77
C THR A 120 6.47 -11.82 -7.06
N GLY A 121 7.32 -12.79 -7.39
CA GLY A 121 7.37 -14.09 -6.72
C GLY A 121 7.84 -13.96 -5.29
N GLU A 122 8.97 -13.27 -5.09
CA GLU A 122 9.51 -13.01 -3.75
C GLU A 122 8.57 -12.09 -2.95
N PHE A 123 7.98 -11.09 -3.60
CA PHE A 123 6.97 -10.24 -2.96
C PHE A 123 5.81 -11.06 -2.38
N ARG A 124 5.24 -11.98 -3.17
CA ARG A 124 4.12 -12.84 -2.72
C ARG A 124 4.54 -13.73 -1.55
N ARG A 125 5.71 -14.37 -1.65
CA ARG A 125 6.26 -15.20 -0.57
C ARG A 125 6.37 -14.44 0.76
N VAL A 126 6.94 -13.23 0.70
CA VAL A 126 7.11 -12.37 1.88
C VAL A 126 5.76 -11.91 2.42
N MET A 127 4.85 -11.52 1.53
CA MET A 127 3.51 -11.06 1.90
C MET A 127 2.69 -12.15 2.58
N GLU A 128 2.69 -13.36 2.03
CA GLU A 128 2.01 -14.52 2.64
C GLU A 128 2.59 -14.84 4.02
N LYS A 129 3.90 -14.71 4.18
CA LYS A 129 4.57 -14.91 5.46
C LYS A 129 4.13 -13.86 6.48
N ALA A 130 4.12 -12.59 6.10
CA ALA A 130 3.65 -11.50 6.93
C ALA A 130 2.19 -11.68 7.35
N LEU A 131 1.32 -12.05 6.41
CA LEU A 131 -0.10 -12.31 6.68
C LEU A 131 -0.31 -13.48 7.65
N ARG A 132 0.46 -14.55 7.52
CA ARG A 132 0.41 -15.66 8.51
C ARG A 132 0.87 -15.23 9.89
N PHE A 133 1.86 -14.37 9.96
CA PHE A 133 2.38 -13.87 11.23
C PHE A 133 1.40 -12.94 11.96
N THR A 134 0.59 -12.20 11.21
CA THR A 134 -0.39 -11.25 11.77
C THR A 134 -1.80 -11.83 11.96
N ASP A 135 -2.01 -13.11 11.65
CA ASP A 135 -3.35 -13.74 11.62
C ASP A 135 -4.04 -13.80 13.00
N ASP A 136 -3.27 -13.80 14.08
CA ASP A 136 -3.77 -13.76 15.46
C ASP A 136 -4.09 -12.32 15.95
N GLY A 137 -3.81 -11.31 15.13
CA GLY A 137 -4.04 -9.90 15.47
C GLY A 137 -3.09 -9.32 16.52
N SER A 138 -2.03 -10.05 16.90
CA SER A 138 -1.09 -9.63 17.95
C SER A 138 -0.01 -8.67 17.49
N ALA A 139 0.18 -8.50 16.18
CA ALA A 139 1.28 -7.75 15.61
C ALA A 139 0.89 -6.86 14.43
N ILE A 140 1.66 -5.80 14.24
CA ILE A 140 1.73 -5.02 13.01
C ILE A 140 3.08 -5.30 12.37
N VAL A 141 3.08 -5.67 11.09
CA VAL A 141 4.29 -5.98 10.33
C VAL A 141 4.52 -4.92 9.26
N THR A 142 5.75 -4.44 9.16
CA THR A 142 6.19 -3.58 8.05
C THR A 142 7.14 -4.38 7.17
N ILE A 143 6.90 -4.38 5.86
CA ILE A 143 7.81 -4.97 4.88
C ILE A 143 8.94 -3.99 4.61
N GLY A 144 10.12 -4.29 5.14
CA GLY A 144 11.32 -3.50 4.94
C GLY A 144 12.05 -3.89 3.66
N ILE A 145 12.69 -2.91 3.03
CA ILE A 145 13.58 -3.11 1.89
C ILE A 145 15.00 -2.82 2.36
N ARG A 146 15.93 -3.75 2.11
CA ARG A 146 17.34 -3.51 2.44
C ARG A 146 17.89 -2.38 1.58
N PRO A 147 18.37 -1.28 2.16
CA PRO A 147 18.92 -0.18 1.39
C PRO A 147 20.21 -0.61 0.68
N THR A 148 20.35 -0.25 -0.59
CA THR A 148 21.56 -0.51 -1.39
C THR A 148 22.46 0.72 -1.50
N ARG A 149 21.97 1.90 -1.11
CA ARG A 149 22.66 3.19 -1.08
C ARG A 149 22.02 4.09 -0.02
N PRO A 150 22.74 5.11 0.48
CA PRO A 150 22.15 6.15 1.29
C PRO A 150 21.09 6.93 0.50
N GLU A 151 19.94 7.19 1.11
CA GLU A 151 18.84 7.95 0.49
C GLU A 151 18.17 8.81 1.55
N THR A 152 18.12 10.12 1.33
CA THR A 152 17.55 11.07 2.27
C THR A 152 16.05 11.28 2.12
N GLY A 153 15.47 10.77 1.04
CA GLY A 153 14.03 10.85 0.76
C GLY A 153 13.21 9.72 1.37
N TYR A 154 13.83 8.82 2.14
CA TYR A 154 13.15 7.69 2.79
C TYR A 154 13.41 7.65 4.29
N GLY A 155 12.41 7.20 5.04
CA GLY A 155 12.60 6.80 6.42
C GLY A 155 13.36 5.47 6.52
N TYR A 156 14.09 5.29 7.61
CA TYR A 156 14.84 4.07 7.90
C TYR A 156 14.23 3.33 9.07
N ILE A 157 14.22 2.01 8.99
CA ILE A 157 13.80 1.12 10.06
C ILE A 157 15.05 0.50 10.67
N ALA A 158 15.32 0.80 11.94
CA ALA A 158 16.37 0.09 12.69
C ALA A 158 15.77 -1.21 13.24
N ALA A 159 16.21 -2.31 12.69
CA ALA A 159 15.84 -3.64 13.17
C ALA A 159 16.71 -4.04 14.36
N ALA A 160 16.09 -4.63 15.38
CA ALA A 160 16.78 -5.26 16.51
C ALA A 160 17.05 -6.74 16.18
N ASP A 161 16.86 -7.60 17.17
CA ASP A 161 17.12 -9.02 17.02
C ASP A 161 16.08 -9.73 16.13
N GLN A 162 16.52 -10.76 15.43
CA GLN A 162 15.63 -11.68 14.75
C GLN A 162 14.76 -12.42 15.76
N LEU A 163 13.52 -12.69 15.38
CA LEU A 163 12.67 -13.54 16.21
C LEU A 163 13.23 -14.97 16.24
N GLN A 164 13.20 -15.61 17.40
CA GLN A 164 13.66 -16.99 17.55
C GLN A 164 12.85 -17.97 16.68
N THR A 165 11.58 -17.65 16.46
CA THR A 165 10.64 -18.48 15.68
C THR A 165 10.79 -18.29 14.17
N ASP A 166 11.34 -17.16 13.72
CA ASP A 166 11.49 -16.84 12.30
C ASP A 166 12.65 -15.86 12.04
N LYS A 167 13.68 -16.34 11.34
CA LYS A 167 14.90 -15.57 11.06
C LYS A 167 14.73 -14.47 10.01
N GLU A 168 13.57 -14.37 9.36
CA GLU A 168 13.26 -13.29 8.42
C GLU A 168 12.39 -12.18 9.04
N ILE A 169 11.96 -12.38 10.29
CA ILE A 169 11.17 -11.40 11.04
C ILE A 169 12.03 -10.80 12.15
N TYR A 170 12.02 -9.48 12.24
CA TYR A 170 12.79 -8.71 13.18
C TYR A 170 11.87 -7.87 14.06
N THR A 171 12.26 -7.68 15.30
CA THR A 171 11.62 -6.65 16.13
C THR A 171 12.04 -5.27 15.62
N CYS A 172 11.10 -4.35 15.46
CA CYS A 172 11.41 -2.97 15.14
C CYS A 172 11.91 -2.25 16.38
N LEU A 173 13.09 -1.65 16.29
CA LEU A 173 13.68 -0.87 17.38
C LEU A 173 13.31 0.61 17.24
N LEU A 174 13.40 1.14 16.03
CA LEU A 174 13.19 2.55 15.75
C LEU A 174 12.73 2.75 14.31
N TYR A 175 11.73 3.62 14.12
CA TYR A 175 11.41 4.21 12.83
C TYR A 175 11.97 5.63 12.78
N THR A 176 12.61 5.99 11.67
CA THR A 176 12.88 7.39 11.33
C THR A 176 11.99 7.78 10.17
N SER A 177 11.34 8.93 10.24
CA SER A 177 10.63 9.52 9.11
C SER A 177 11.57 10.31 8.21
N ASP A 178 11.16 10.59 6.97
CA ASP A 178 11.81 11.63 6.18
C ASP A 178 11.37 13.03 6.68
N ALA A 179 12.13 14.06 6.31
CA ALA A 179 11.85 15.44 6.74
C ALA A 179 10.49 15.97 6.23
N ALA A 180 9.91 15.35 5.21
CA ALA A 180 8.58 15.70 4.69
C ALA A 180 7.46 15.16 5.59
N ASP A 181 7.65 13.98 6.18
CA ASP A 181 6.70 13.40 7.13
C ASP A 181 6.68 14.18 8.44
N ASP A 182 7.84 14.64 8.92
CA ASP A 182 7.96 15.40 10.16
C ASP A 182 7.24 16.77 10.09
N MET A 183 7.21 17.40 8.91
CA MET A 183 6.51 18.66 8.70
C MET A 183 4.98 18.52 8.63
N GLN A 184 4.45 17.33 8.52
CA GLN A 184 3.03 17.05 8.38
C GLN A 184 2.36 16.64 9.70
N CYS A 185 3.12 16.46 10.76
CA CYS A 185 2.63 16.09 12.09
C CYS A 185 2.35 17.30 13.01
N VAL A 186 2.28 18.52 12.49
CA VAL A 186 1.97 19.75 13.24
C VAL A 186 0.53 20.15 13.06
#